data_33ca00647cf0cd04754d254f696112a7
#
_entry.id   33ca00647cf0cd04754d254f696112a7
#
_cell.length_a   1.000
_cell.length_b   1.000
_cell.length_c   1.000
_cell.angle_alpha   90.00
_cell.angle_beta   90.00
_cell.angle_gamma   90.00
#
_symmetry.space_group_name_H-M   'P 1'
#
loop_
_entity.id
_entity.type
_entity.pdbx_description
1 polymer ?
#
loop_
_entity_poly.entity_id
_entity_poly.type
_entity_poly.pdbx_seq_one_letter_code
_entity_poly.pdbx_strand_id
1 'polypeptide(L)'
;FKTGDIMQIIKYTKKGSNKYELTLKDDTKLLLYTDLILKYNLLIIKNMDNNILTEIEKDNLKLDCYYKTLKYLKNPKCTKDIKNYLKEYPLPIVEYTITRLTNEGYLNDYNYIKAYINTKINLSHDGYYKIYYSLKDKDLDDNIIKEYLDNIEDSIWLDKINKIIDSKLKSNTKYSNNLLINKIKNYLKTLGFQDYLINIALNNVTLDNTHEDEKLKKDYEKLYNKYKNKYDKNKLNYILIGKLYQKGYE
;
A
#
# COMPACT_ATOMS: atom_id res chain seq x y z
N PHE A 1 -7.21 -45.09 35.11
CA PHE A 1 -6.51 -43.82 35.20
C PHE A 1 -5.03 -44.12 34.92
N LYS A 2 -4.50 -43.86 33.72
CA LYS A 2 -3.06 -43.86 33.47
C LYS A 2 -2.48 -42.68 34.23
N THR A 3 -1.58 -42.92 35.16
CA THR A 3 -0.76 -41.92 35.83
C THR A 3 -0.02 -41.13 34.74
N GLY A 4 -0.30 -39.83 34.64
CA GLY A 4 0.32 -38.96 33.64
C GLY A 4 1.85 -38.99 33.83
N ASP A 5 2.56 -39.21 32.75
CA ASP A 5 4.01 -39.19 32.76
C ASP A 5 4.50 -37.80 33.24
N ILE A 6 5.20 -37.83 34.38
CA ILE A 6 5.80 -36.59 34.94
C ILE A 6 7.08 -36.31 34.17
N MET A 7 7.11 -35.20 33.47
CA MET A 7 8.29 -34.72 32.75
C MET A 7 9.16 -33.89 33.68
N GLN A 8 10.42 -34.27 33.83
CA GLN A 8 11.38 -33.62 34.71
C GLN A 8 12.39 -32.80 33.90
N ILE A 9 12.56 -31.53 34.26
CA ILE A 9 13.58 -30.64 33.68
C ILE A 9 14.93 -30.95 34.35
N ILE A 10 15.94 -31.30 33.51
CA ILE A 10 17.29 -31.64 34.01
C ILE A 10 18.35 -30.61 33.65
N LYS A 11 18.11 -29.76 32.63
CA LYS A 11 19.08 -28.76 32.18
C LYS A 11 18.42 -27.54 31.60
N TYR A 12 19.03 -26.36 31.82
CA TYR A 12 18.66 -25.07 31.24
C TYR A 12 19.85 -24.51 30.45
N THR A 13 19.62 -24.17 29.18
CA THR A 13 20.65 -23.58 28.32
C THR A 13 20.12 -22.29 27.75
N LYS A 14 20.76 -21.15 27.99
CA LYS A 14 20.34 -19.85 27.44
C LYS A 14 20.52 -19.83 25.92
N LYS A 15 19.49 -19.40 25.18
CA LYS A 15 19.48 -19.27 23.72
C LYS A 15 19.09 -17.83 23.33
N GLY A 16 20.10 -17.00 23.11
CA GLY A 16 19.86 -15.59 22.78
C GLY A 16 19.45 -14.74 24.00
N SER A 17 18.75 -13.62 23.72
CA SER A 17 18.43 -12.63 24.77
C SER A 17 17.25 -13.02 25.66
N ASN A 18 16.25 -13.71 25.11
CA ASN A 18 14.96 -13.93 25.76
C ASN A 18 14.42 -15.37 25.65
N LYS A 19 15.26 -16.35 25.33
CA LYS A 19 14.87 -17.76 25.22
C LYS A 19 15.82 -18.66 26.00
N TYR A 20 15.27 -19.76 26.52
CA TYR A 20 16.01 -20.85 27.14
C TYR A 20 15.57 -22.17 26.51
N GLU A 21 16.53 -23.06 26.27
CA GLU A 21 16.31 -24.45 25.91
C GLU A 21 16.31 -25.27 27.21
N LEU A 22 15.17 -25.89 27.51
CA LEU A 22 15.01 -26.82 28.64
C LEU A 22 15.20 -28.24 28.11
N THR A 23 16.06 -29.01 28.75
CA THR A 23 16.20 -30.44 28.42
C THR A 23 15.47 -31.23 29.49
N LEU A 24 14.55 -32.09 29.06
CA LEU A 24 13.80 -33.01 29.91
C LEU A 24 14.57 -34.32 30.13
N LYS A 25 14.15 -35.14 31.09
CA LYS A 25 14.80 -36.40 31.45
C LYS A 25 14.81 -37.44 30.33
N ASP A 26 13.88 -37.34 29.37
CA ASP A 26 13.78 -38.15 28.16
C ASP A 26 14.54 -37.56 26.96
N ASP A 27 15.45 -36.61 27.20
CA ASP A 27 16.23 -35.85 26.20
C ASP A 27 15.38 -34.93 25.29
N THR A 28 14.06 -34.80 25.53
CA THR A 28 13.23 -33.82 24.84
C THR A 28 13.71 -32.40 25.13
N LYS A 29 13.74 -31.55 24.09
CA LYS A 29 14.18 -30.16 24.19
C LYS A 29 13.03 -29.21 23.94
N LEU A 30 12.75 -28.34 24.88
CA LEU A 30 11.73 -27.29 24.82
C LEU A 30 12.41 -25.93 24.75
N LEU A 31 12.20 -25.20 23.66
CA LEU A 31 12.68 -23.82 23.52
C LEU A 31 11.59 -22.86 23.97
N LEU A 32 11.76 -22.25 25.15
CA LEU A 32 10.76 -21.39 25.78
C LEU A 32 11.25 -19.97 25.95
N TYR A 33 10.33 -19.01 25.90
CA TYR A 33 10.64 -17.63 26.30
C TYR A 33 10.86 -17.50 27.81
N THR A 34 11.73 -16.59 28.20
CA THR A 34 12.05 -16.29 29.61
C THR A 34 10.79 -15.97 30.43
N ASP A 35 9.83 -15.28 29.82
CA ASP A 35 8.55 -14.92 30.43
C ASP A 35 7.78 -16.14 30.94
N LEU A 36 7.85 -17.28 30.23
CA LEU A 36 7.17 -18.52 30.62
C LEU A 36 7.91 -19.24 31.74
N ILE A 37 9.25 -19.18 31.73
CA ILE A 37 10.05 -19.76 32.81
C ILE A 37 9.68 -19.08 34.14
N LEU A 38 9.48 -17.77 34.12
CA LEU A 38 9.04 -17.00 35.29
C LEU A 38 7.55 -17.27 35.62
N LYS A 39 6.67 -17.21 34.62
CA LYS A 39 5.24 -17.40 34.81
C LYS A 39 4.88 -18.75 35.45
N TYR A 40 5.54 -19.82 35.01
CA TYR A 40 5.30 -21.18 35.48
C TYR A 40 6.28 -21.62 36.58
N ASN A 41 7.12 -20.70 37.09
CA ASN A 41 8.15 -20.98 38.13
C ASN A 41 9.05 -22.19 37.79
N LEU A 42 9.38 -22.39 36.51
CA LEU A 42 10.07 -23.58 36.02
C LEU A 42 11.52 -23.71 36.59
N LEU A 43 12.08 -22.67 37.16
CA LEU A 43 13.37 -22.76 37.90
C LEU A 43 13.22 -23.51 39.22
N ILE A 44 12.04 -23.50 39.83
CA ILE A 44 11.72 -24.14 41.13
C ILE A 44 10.99 -25.44 40.92
N ILE A 45 9.91 -25.38 40.10
CA ILE A 45 9.06 -26.52 39.77
C ILE A 45 9.67 -27.26 38.57
N LYS A 46 10.46 -28.32 38.88
CA LYS A 46 11.13 -29.10 37.83
C LYS A 46 10.28 -30.18 37.21
N ASN A 47 9.16 -30.54 37.85
CA ASN A 47 8.28 -31.60 37.40
C ASN A 47 7.02 -31.02 36.78
N MET A 48 6.67 -31.42 35.56
CA MET A 48 5.51 -30.99 34.81
C MET A 48 4.65 -32.21 34.45
N ASP A 49 3.33 -32.07 34.55
CA ASP A 49 2.41 -33.01 33.95
C ASP A 49 2.07 -32.59 32.50
N ASN A 50 1.40 -33.45 31.75
CA ASN A 50 1.03 -33.20 30.35
C ASN A 50 0.12 -31.98 30.19
N ASN A 51 -0.72 -31.65 31.17
CA ASN A 51 -1.64 -30.51 31.09
C ASN A 51 -0.83 -29.20 31.15
N ILE A 52 0.07 -29.11 32.12
CA ILE A 52 0.97 -27.95 32.28
C ILE A 52 1.86 -27.78 31.03
N LEU A 53 2.39 -28.87 30.47
CA LEU A 53 3.19 -28.79 29.24
C LEU A 53 2.37 -28.25 28.08
N THR A 54 1.14 -28.75 27.88
CA THR A 54 0.25 -28.27 26.80
C THR A 54 -0.06 -26.77 26.95
N GLU A 55 -0.25 -26.28 28.18
CA GLU A 55 -0.48 -24.87 28.45
C GLU A 55 0.78 -24.04 28.13
N ILE A 56 1.95 -24.52 28.54
CA ILE A 56 3.24 -23.87 28.28
C ILE A 56 3.47 -23.77 26.76
N GLU A 57 3.25 -24.84 26.01
CA GLU A 57 3.41 -24.85 24.55
C GLU A 57 2.47 -23.87 23.88
N LYS A 58 1.20 -23.82 24.29
CA LYS A 58 0.21 -22.86 23.79
C LYS A 58 0.64 -21.41 24.08
N ASP A 59 1.09 -21.13 25.28
CA ASP A 59 1.54 -19.79 25.65
C ASP A 59 2.87 -19.42 24.97
N ASN A 60 3.75 -20.41 24.75
CA ASN A 60 4.96 -20.21 23.99
C ASN A 60 4.67 -19.83 22.52
N LEU A 61 3.68 -20.47 21.92
CA LEU A 61 3.23 -20.13 20.57
C LEU A 61 2.66 -18.71 20.50
N LYS A 62 1.90 -18.27 21.53
CA LYS A 62 1.41 -16.88 21.63
C LYS A 62 2.57 -15.89 21.71
N LEU A 63 3.59 -16.16 22.52
CA LEU A 63 4.77 -15.29 22.64
C LEU A 63 5.60 -15.30 21.37
N ASP A 64 5.74 -16.44 20.70
CA ASP A 64 6.47 -16.50 19.43
C ASP A 64 5.77 -15.65 18.36
N CYS A 65 4.46 -15.78 18.22
CA CYS A 65 3.63 -14.97 17.34
C CYS A 65 3.77 -13.46 17.68
N TYR A 66 3.69 -13.10 18.96
CA TYR A 66 3.82 -11.72 19.42
C TYR A 66 5.19 -11.12 19.13
N TYR A 67 6.29 -11.75 19.52
CA TYR A 67 7.64 -11.24 19.29
C TYR A 67 8.03 -11.22 17.81
N LYS A 68 7.55 -12.18 17.01
CA LYS A 68 7.69 -12.17 15.56
C LYS A 68 7.00 -10.95 14.96
N THR A 69 5.80 -10.63 15.44
CA THR A 69 5.02 -9.48 14.97
C THR A 69 5.66 -8.15 15.38
N LEU A 70 6.17 -8.02 16.61
CA LEU A 70 6.88 -6.81 17.03
C LEU A 70 8.08 -6.49 16.12
N LYS A 71 8.80 -7.50 15.65
CA LYS A 71 9.89 -7.30 14.68
C LYS A 71 9.38 -6.84 13.31
N TYR A 72 8.20 -7.28 12.92
CA TYR A 72 7.57 -6.90 11.65
C TYR A 72 7.00 -5.47 11.69
N LEU A 73 6.62 -4.97 12.86
CA LEU A 73 6.07 -3.63 13.11
C LEU A 73 7.12 -2.49 13.07
N LYS A 74 8.37 -2.75 12.67
CA LYS A 74 9.38 -1.68 12.47
C LYS A 74 8.90 -0.58 11.51
N ASN A 75 8.03 -0.93 10.55
CA ASN A 75 7.33 0.01 9.68
C ASN A 75 5.83 -0.05 9.99
N PRO A 76 5.08 1.06 9.81
CA PRO A 76 3.64 1.09 10.02
C PRO A 76 2.92 -0.02 9.24
N LYS A 77 2.05 -0.75 9.93
CA LYS A 77 1.25 -1.84 9.40
C LYS A 77 -0.19 -1.71 9.89
N CYS A 78 -1.16 -2.14 9.09
CA CYS A 78 -2.54 -2.29 9.52
C CYS A 78 -2.84 -3.72 9.98
N THR A 79 -3.99 -3.90 10.59
CA THR A 79 -4.46 -5.20 11.08
C THR A 79 -4.46 -6.27 9.99
N LYS A 80 -4.87 -5.96 8.77
CA LYS A 80 -4.83 -6.90 7.63
C LYS A 80 -3.40 -7.34 7.28
N ASP A 81 -2.44 -6.43 7.30
CA ASP A 81 -1.04 -6.77 7.04
C ASP A 81 -0.50 -7.77 8.08
N ILE A 82 -0.90 -7.61 9.35
CA ILE A 82 -0.54 -8.53 10.43
C ILE A 82 -1.20 -9.90 10.24
N LYS A 83 -2.51 -9.95 9.94
CA LYS A 83 -3.21 -11.20 9.65
C LYS A 83 -2.54 -11.97 8.51
N ASN A 84 -2.20 -11.28 7.44
CA ASN A 84 -1.51 -11.88 6.29
C ASN A 84 -0.10 -12.39 6.63
N TYR A 85 0.63 -11.65 7.46
CA TYR A 85 1.96 -12.05 7.91
C TYR A 85 1.95 -13.28 8.81
N LEU A 86 0.88 -13.43 9.60
CA LEU A 86 0.71 -14.50 10.58
C LEU A 86 -0.17 -15.68 10.09
N LYS A 87 -0.43 -15.78 8.80
CA LYS A 87 -1.33 -16.80 8.21
C LYS A 87 -0.98 -18.26 8.56
N GLU A 88 0.28 -18.51 8.95
CA GLU A 88 0.76 -19.85 9.33
C GLU A 88 0.40 -20.21 10.79
N TYR A 89 -0.02 -19.23 11.61
CA TYR A 89 -0.42 -19.45 13.00
C TYR A 89 -1.90 -19.74 13.10
N PRO A 90 -2.33 -20.53 14.13
CA PRO A 90 -3.75 -20.74 14.39
C PRO A 90 -4.49 -19.42 14.63
N LEU A 91 -5.68 -19.27 14.03
CA LEU A 91 -6.48 -18.05 14.11
C LEU A 91 -6.65 -17.48 15.53
N PRO A 92 -6.96 -18.30 16.58
CA PRO A 92 -7.09 -17.78 17.94
C PRO A 92 -5.80 -17.16 18.50
N ILE A 93 -4.63 -17.65 18.06
CA ILE A 93 -3.32 -17.09 18.44
C ILE A 93 -3.08 -15.75 17.74
N VAL A 94 -3.46 -15.67 16.47
CA VAL A 94 -3.39 -14.42 15.68
C VAL A 94 -4.27 -13.35 16.30
N GLU A 95 -5.53 -13.67 16.61
CA GLU A 95 -6.48 -12.75 17.24
C GLU A 95 -6.01 -12.26 18.61
N TYR A 96 -5.52 -13.18 19.46
CA TYR A 96 -4.92 -12.84 20.73
C TYR A 96 -3.74 -11.85 20.55
N THR A 97 -2.87 -12.12 19.57
CA THR A 97 -1.70 -11.27 19.30
C THR A 97 -2.11 -9.88 18.83
N ILE A 98 -3.09 -9.80 17.91
CA ILE A 98 -3.63 -8.52 17.42
C ILE A 98 -4.25 -7.72 18.57
N THR A 99 -5.10 -8.33 19.38
CA THR A 99 -5.73 -7.69 20.55
C THR A 99 -4.67 -7.15 21.52
N ARG A 100 -3.65 -7.94 21.82
CA ARG A 100 -2.55 -7.52 22.69
C ARG A 100 -1.79 -6.33 22.13
N LEU A 101 -1.37 -6.39 20.85
CA LEU A 101 -0.64 -5.30 20.19
C LEU A 101 -1.47 -4.01 20.09
N THR A 102 -2.78 -4.14 19.89
CA THR A 102 -3.71 -3.00 19.91
C THR A 102 -3.81 -2.37 21.29
N ASN A 103 -3.98 -3.18 22.34
CA ASN A 103 -4.05 -2.70 23.74
C ASN A 103 -2.74 -2.05 24.20
N GLU A 104 -1.62 -2.55 23.73
CA GLU A 104 -0.30 -1.99 24.00
C GLU A 104 0.06 -0.78 23.11
N GLY A 105 -0.80 -0.41 22.17
CA GLY A 105 -0.64 0.75 21.28
C GLY A 105 0.33 0.55 20.10
N TYR A 106 0.84 -0.67 19.90
CA TYR A 106 1.72 -0.97 18.75
C TYR A 106 0.96 -1.10 17.42
N LEU A 107 -0.32 -1.43 17.47
CA LEU A 107 -1.19 -1.58 16.31
C LEU A 107 -2.39 -0.63 16.45
N ASN A 108 -2.55 0.26 15.47
CA ASN A 108 -3.65 1.21 15.44
C ASN A 108 -3.99 1.57 13.99
N ASP A 109 -5.10 1.04 13.49
CA ASP A 109 -5.52 1.23 12.11
C ASP A 109 -5.93 2.68 11.81
N TYR A 110 -6.45 3.43 12.79
CA TYR A 110 -6.76 4.86 12.66
C TYR A 110 -5.47 5.68 12.40
N ASN A 111 -4.44 5.46 13.22
CA ASN A 111 -3.15 6.13 13.03
C ASN A 111 -2.47 5.70 11.72
N TYR A 112 -2.66 4.44 11.30
CA TYR A 112 -2.18 3.95 10.02
C TYR A 112 -2.82 4.69 8.85
N ILE A 113 -4.16 4.85 8.83
CA ILE A 113 -4.90 5.58 7.80
C ILE A 113 -4.34 7.00 7.67
N LYS A 114 -4.24 7.72 8.79
CA LYS A 114 -3.73 9.10 8.83
C LYS A 114 -2.30 9.20 8.27
N ALA A 115 -1.41 8.35 8.74
CA ALA A 115 -0.01 8.35 8.29
C ALA A 115 0.11 7.99 6.80
N TYR A 116 -0.69 7.03 6.32
CA TYR A 116 -0.72 6.63 4.92
C TYR A 116 -1.19 7.77 4.01
N ILE A 117 -2.33 8.40 4.34
CA ILE A 117 -2.87 9.52 3.58
C ILE A 117 -1.85 10.67 3.53
N ASN A 118 -1.30 11.09 4.67
CA ASN A 118 -0.30 12.16 4.73
C ASN A 118 0.95 11.83 3.87
N THR A 119 1.41 10.58 3.92
CA THR A 119 2.55 10.14 3.10
C THR A 119 2.22 10.23 1.61
N LYS A 120 1.03 9.79 1.21
CA LYS A 120 0.58 9.83 -0.19
C LYS A 120 0.37 11.26 -0.70
N ILE A 121 -0.18 12.14 0.14
CA ILE A 121 -0.34 13.55 -0.20
C ILE A 121 1.02 14.19 -0.46
N ASN A 122 1.99 13.97 0.41
CA ASN A 122 3.27 14.68 0.35
C ASN A 122 4.29 14.06 -0.61
N LEU A 123 4.29 12.73 -0.80
CA LEU A 123 5.37 12.01 -1.47
C LEU A 123 4.96 11.27 -2.75
N SER A 124 3.68 11.29 -3.14
CA SER A 124 3.22 10.60 -4.36
C SER A 124 2.42 11.53 -5.28
N HIS A 125 2.12 11.06 -6.48
CA HIS A 125 1.19 11.70 -7.42
C HIS A 125 -0.24 11.13 -7.31
N ASP A 126 -0.52 10.30 -6.30
CA ASP A 126 -1.82 9.69 -6.15
C ASP A 126 -2.87 10.75 -5.77
N GLY A 127 -4.04 10.68 -6.42
CA GLY A 127 -5.22 11.48 -6.12
C GLY A 127 -6.15 10.77 -5.12
N TYR A 128 -7.27 11.43 -4.80
CA TYR A 128 -8.27 11.00 -3.81
C TYR A 128 -8.69 9.54 -3.97
N TYR A 129 -9.21 9.16 -5.15
CA TYR A 129 -9.75 7.81 -5.36
C TYR A 129 -8.70 6.72 -5.29
N LYS A 130 -7.49 6.99 -5.78
CA LYS A 130 -6.42 6.00 -5.73
C LYS A 130 -5.96 5.72 -4.30
N ILE A 131 -5.88 6.76 -3.46
CA ILE A 131 -5.57 6.63 -2.02
C ILE A 131 -6.71 5.89 -1.31
N TYR A 132 -7.96 6.31 -1.57
CA TYR A 132 -9.15 5.70 -1.01
C TYR A 132 -9.22 4.19 -1.27
N TYR A 133 -9.14 3.77 -2.54
CA TYR A 133 -9.21 2.35 -2.88
C TYR A 133 -8.02 1.55 -2.34
N SER A 134 -6.82 2.14 -2.29
CA SER A 134 -5.65 1.47 -1.70
C SER A 134 -5.81 1.18 -0.20
N LEU A 135 -6.51 2.05 0.53
CA LEU A 135 -6.83 1.83 1.94
C LEU A 135 -8.02 0.88 2.12
N LYS A 136 -9.03 0.99 1.26
CA LYS A 136 -10.20 0.08 1.26
C LYS A 136 -9.78 -1.37 1.02
N ASP A 137 -8.84 -1.61 0.12
CA ASP A 137 -8.26 -2.95 -0.13
C ASP A 137 -7.55 -3.54 1.09
N LYS A 138 -7.30 -2.75 2.14
CA LYS A 138 -6.73 -3.18 3.42
C LYS A 138 -7.77 -3.48 4.50
N ASP A 139 -9.07 -3.52 4.15
CA ASP A 139 -10.20 -3.75 5.05
C ASP A 139 -10.26 -2.74 6.22
N LEU A 140 -9.83 -1.51 5.97
CA LEU A 140 -9.87 -0.43 6.93
C LEU A 140 -11.24 0.26 6.91
N ASP A 141 -11.59 0.96 8.00
CA ASP A 141 -12.90 1.61 8.16
C ASP A 141 -13.11 2.70 7.10
N ASP A 142 -14.16 2.50 6.28
CA ASP A 142 -14.51 3.34 5.15
C ASP A 142 -14.90 4.78 5.59
N ASN A 143 -15.55 4.92 6.75
CA ASN A 143 -15.95 6.23 7.27
C ASN A 143 -14.74 7.04 7.69
N ILE A 144 -13.78 6.39 8.36
CA ILE A 144 -12.53 7.04 8.79
C ILE A 144 -11.71 7.47 7.57
N ILE A 145 -11.60 6.61 6.55
CA ILE A 145 -10.87 6.94 5.31
C ILE A 145 -11.48 8.16 4.64
N LYS A 146 -12.82 8.19 4.47
CA LYS A 146 -13.52 9.30 3.85
C LYS A 146 -13.37 10.57 4.67
N GLU A 147 -13.62 10.52 5.98
CA GLU A 147 -13.47 11.66 6.88
C GLU A 147 -12.10 12.34 6.72
N TYR A 148 -11.02 11.55 6.68
CA TYR A 148 -9.69 12.12 6.49
C TYR A 148 -9.46 12.71 5.10
N LEU A 149 -9.93 12.04 4.05
CA LEU A 149 -9.74 12.50 2.68
C LEU A 149 -10.59 13.73 2.35
N ASP A 150 -11.83 13.77 2.86
CA ASP A 150 -12.77 14.86 2.64
C ASP A 150 -12.38 16.14 3.40
N ASN A 151 -11.62 16.01 4.48
CA ASN A 151 -11.07 17.15 5.24
C ASN A 151 -9.79 17.76 4.60
N ILE A 152 -9.28 17.19 3.50
CA ILE A 152 -8.15 17.77 2.77
C ILE A 152 -8.66 18.88 1.86
N GLU A 153 -8.12 20.09 2.05
CA GLU A 153 -8.49 21.24 1.25
C GLU A 153 -8.26 21.04 -0.25
N ASP A 154 -9.19 21.50 -1.07
CA ASP A 154 -9.09 21.45 -2.54
C ASP A 154 -7.79 22.10 -3.06
N SER A 155 -7.31 23.13 -2.37
CA SER A 155 -6.04 23.81 -2.69
C SER A 155 -4.86 22.84 -2.77
N ILE A 156 -4.79 21.88 -1.85
CA ILE A 156 -3.71 20.87 -1.80
C ILE A 156 -3.78 19.95 -3.03
N TRP A 157 -4.99 19.53 -3.40
CA TRP A 157 -5.19 18.71 -4.58
C TRP A 157 -4.89 19.49 -5.87
N LEU A 158 -5.34 20.75 -5.95
CA LEU A 158 -5.08 21.62 -7.10
C LEU A 158 -3.58 21.87 -7.29
N ASP A 159 -2.82 22.11 -6.22
CA ASP A 159 -1.37 22.26 -6.29
C ASP A 159 -0.68 21.02 -6.88
N LYS A 160 -1.11 19.82 -6.47
CA LYS A 160 -0.59 18.56 -7.05
C LYS A 160 -0.93 18.44 -8.53
N ILE A 161 -2.19 18.71 -8.90
CA ILE A 161 -2.66 18.65 -10.28
C ILE A 161 -1.88 19.64 -11.15
N ASN A 162 -1.73 20.90 -10.70
CA ASN A 162 -1.02 21.94 -11.46
C ASN A 162 0.44 21.57 -11.70
N LYS A 163 1.15 21.06 -10.68
CA LYS A 163 2.54 20.56 -10.85
C LYS A 163 2.65 19.47 -11.93
N ILE A 164 1.66 18.57 -11.99
CA ILE A 164 1.61 17.52 -13.01
C ILE A 164 1.32 18.11 -14.38
N ILE A 165 0.36 19.03 -14.50
CA ILE A 165 0.01 19.73 -15.75
C ILE A 165 1.25 20.46 -16.27
N ASP A 166 1.90 21.30 -15.46
CA ASP A 166 3.07 22.07 -15.84
C ASP A 166 4.21 21.18 -16.35
N SER A 167 4.47 20.07 -15.66
CA SER A 167 5.47 19.09 -16.09
C SER A 167 5.15 18.49 -17.45
N LYS A 168 3.87 18.16 -17.71
CA LYS A 168 3.43 17.58 -18.99
C LYS A 168 3.42 18.61 -20.12
N LEU A 169 3.04 19.85 -19.83
CA LEU A 169 3.10 20.94 -20.82
C LEU A 169 4.54 21.22 -21.24
N LYS A 170 5.45 21.40 -20.28
CA LYS A 170 6.88 21.64 -20.55
C LYS A 170 7.56 20.52 -21.33
N SER A 171 7.16 19.28 -21.11
CA SER A 171 7.75 18.12 -21.79
C SER A 171 7.11 17.80 -23.15
N ASN A 172 6.09 18.55 -23.59
CA ASN A 172 5.38 18.25 -24.83
C ASN A 172 6.12 18.77 -26.06
N THR A 173 6.68 17.85 -26.83
CA THR A 173 7.27 18.13 -28.16
C THR A 173 6.48 17.51 -29.31
N LYS A 174 5.43 16.75 -29.02
CA LYS A 174 4.83 15.83 -30.01
C LYS A 174 3.35 16.07 -30.29
N TYR A 175 2.58 16.43 -29.27
CA TYR A 175 1.11 16.47 -29.39
C TYR A 175 0.64 17.90 -29.65
N SER A 176 -0.45 18.04 -30.42
CA SER A 176 -1.23 19.29 -30.48
C SER A 176 -1.76 19.65 -29.10
N ASN A 177 -2.09 20.92 -28.92
CA ASN A 177 -2.57 21.43 -27.63
C ASN A 177 -3.82 20.70 -27.14
N ASN A 178 -4.84 20.52 -28.01
CA ASN A 178 -6.07 19.83 -27.67
C ASN A 178 -5.85 18.35 -27.31
N LEU A 179 -5.02 17.65 -28.09
CA LEU A 179 -4.69 16.26 -27.81
C LEU A 179 -3.90 16.12 -26.50
N LEU A 180 -3.00 17.07 -26.22
CA LEU A 180 -2.22 17.09 -24.98
C LEU A 180 -3.14 17.27 -23.76
N ILE A 181 -4.04 18.26 -23.80
CA ILE A 181 -5.02 18.48 -22.70
C ILE A 181 -5.87 17.23 -22.44
N ASN A 182 -6.37 16.60 -23.51
CA ASN A 182 -7.13 15.35 -23.36
C ASN A 182 -6.29 14.22 -22.73
N LYS A 183 -5.02 14.09 -23.12
CA LYS A 183 -4.10 13.12 -22.53
C LYS A 183 -3.79 13.43 -21.06
N ILE A 184 -3.60 14.69 -20.72
CA ILE A 184 -3.38 15.13 -19.33
C ILE A 184 -4.64 14.83 -18.50
N LYS A 185 -5.82 15.18 -18.98
CA LYS A 185 -7.10 14.88 -18.33
C LYS A 185 -7.24 13.39 -18.02
N ASN A 186 -7.01 12.54 -19.01
CA ASN A 186 -7.08 11.10 -18.82
C ASN A 186 -6.01 10.58 -17.84
N TYR A 187 -4.79 11.11 -17.92
CA TYR A 187 -3.73 10.75 -16.99
C TYR A 187 -4.08 11.10 -15.53
N LEU A 188 -4.61 12.32 -15.29
CA LEU A 188 -5.04 12.75 -13.96
C LEU A 188 -6.18 11.86 -13.42
N LYS A 189 -7.11 11.43 -14.27
CA LYS A 189 -8.13 10.44 -13.91
C LYS A 189 -7.51 9.10 -13.49
N THR A 190 -6.51 8.60 -14.20
CA THR A 190 -5.81 7.35 -13.81
C THR A 190 -5.04 7.49 -12.50
N LEU A 191 -4.63 8.69 -12.13
CA LEU A 191 -4.04 8.99 -10.83
C LEU A 191 -5.09 9.09 -9.71
N GLY A 192 -6.38 9.08 -10.05
CA GLY A 192 -7.49 9.09 -9.10
C GLY A 192 -7.87 10.47 -8.58
N PHE A 193 -7.58 11.54 -9.32
CA PHE A 193 -8.09 12.88 -8.99
C PHE A 193 -9.57 13.00 -9.32
N GLN A 194 -10.28 13.84 -8.56
CA GLN A 194 -11.70 14.13 -8.75
C GLN A 194 -11.93 14.98 -10.00
N ASP A 195 -12.96 14.65 -10.78
CA ASP A 195 -13.21 15.28 -12.08
C ASP A 195 -13.42 16.79 -12.00
N TYR A 196 -14.06 17.30 -10.92
CA TYR A 196 -14.26 18.73 -10.75
C TYR A 196 -12.95 19.50 -10.57
N LEU A 197 -12.00 18.96 -9.79
CA LEU A 197 -10.68 19.55 -9.60
C LEU A 197 -9.85 19.53 -10.88
N ILE A 198 -9.91 18.42 -11.63
CA ILE A 198 -9.26 18.32 -12.94
C ILE A 198 -9.79 19.40 -13.88
N ASN A 199 -11.11 19.60 -13.92
CA ASN A 199 -11.72 20.62 -14.79
C ASN A 199 -11.34 22.03 -14.36
N ILE A 200 -11.36 22.34 -13.04
CA ILE A 200 -10.91 23.65 -12.52
C ILE A 200 -9.47 23.92 -12.95
N ALA A 201 -8.57 22.95 -12.74
CA ALA A 201 -7.16 23.12 -13.08
C ALA A 201 -6.94 23.30 -14.59
N LEU A 202 -7.60 22.49 -15.43
CA LEU A 202 -7.45 22.58 -16.88
C LEU A 202 -8.05 23.87 -17.48
N ASN A 203 -9.13 24.41 -16.92
CA ASN A 203 -9.70 25.68 -17.36
C ASN A 203 -8.77 26.88 -17.10
N ASN A 204 -7.85 26.78 -16.16
CA ASN A 204 -6.86 27.80 -15.82
C ASN A 204 -5.55 27.65 -16.63
N VAL A 205 -5.46 26.64 -17.51
CA VAL A 205 -4.25 26.44 -18.32
C VAL A 205 -4.21 27.44 -19.48
N THR A 206 -3.14 28.21 -19.54
CA THR A 206 -2.83 29.02 -20.72
C THR A 206 -1.91 28.21 -21.64
N LEU A 207 -2.39 27.94 -22.85
CA LEU A 207 -1.63 27.20 -23.87
C LEU A 207 -0.79 28.15 -24.69
N ASP A 208 0.47 27.78 -24.91
CA ASP A 208 1.33 28.48 -25.86
C ASP A 208 1.05 27.96 -27.28
N ASN A 209 0.49 28.83 -28.12
CA ASN A 209 0.17 28.52 -29.51
C ASN A 209 1.31 28.83 -30.49
N THR A 210 2.43 29.41 -30.04
CA THR A 210 3.52 29.84 -30.92
C THR A 210 4.14 28.71 -31.76
N HIS A 211 4.09 27.48 -31.24
CA HIS A 211 4.61 26.29 -31.92
C HIS A 211 3.53 25.37 -32.50
N GLU A 212 2.25 25.71 -32.37
CA GLU A 212 1.15 24.85 -32.81
C GLU A 212 1.14 24.74 -34.35
N ASP A 213 1.32 25.86 -35.05
CA ASP A 213 1.38 25.89 -36.51
C ASP A 213 2.57 25.09 -37.06
N GLU A 214 3.71 25.14 -36.39
CA GLU A 214 4.86 24.33 -36.77
C GLU A 214 4.60 22.82 -36.62
N LYS A 215 3.94 22.43 -35.55
CA LYS A 215 3.55 21.03 -35.33
C LYS A 215 2.53 20.58 -36.37
N LEU A 216 1.53 21.41 -36.64
CA LEU A 216 0.53 21.16 -37.69
C LEU A 216 1.21 20.94 -39.04
N LYS A 217 2.11 21.84 -39.43
CA LYS A 217 2.85 21.74 -40.68
C LYS A 217 3.67 20.46 -40.80
N LYS A 218 4.41 20.10 -39.75
CA LYS A 218 5.18 18.86 -39.69
C LYS A 218 4.28 17.61 -39.79
N ASP A 219 3.13 17.61 -39.11
CA ASP A 219 2.21 16.51 -39.15
C ASP A 219 1.50 16.40 -40.51
N TYR A 220 1.12 17.54 -41.10
CA TYR A 220 0.58 17.59 -42.46
C TYR A 220 1.55 16.99 -43.48
N GLU A 221 2.83 17.45 -43.49
CA GLU A 221 3.86 16.96 -44.41
C GLU A 221 4.06 15.43 -44.29
N LYS A 222 4.09 14.91 -43.04
CA LYS A 222 4.21 13.47 -42.80
C LYS A 222 3.00 12.71 -43.36
N LEU A 223 1.79 13.19 -43.12
CA LEU A 223 0.58 12.56 -43.60
C LEU A 223 0.45 12.65 -45.13
N TYR A 224 0.76 13.82 -45.70
CA TYR A 224 0.77 14.04 -47.14
C TYR A 224 1.72 13.05 -47.83
N ASN A 225 2.98 12.98 -47.40
CA ASN A 225 3.96 12.06 -47.96
C ASN A 225 3.55 10.58 -47.84
N LYS A 226 2.82 10.21 -46.77
CA LYS A 226 2.31 8.85 -46.57
C LYS A 226 1.16 8.48 -47.51
N TYR A 227 0.32 9.45 -47.88
CA TYR A 227 -0.94 9.17 -48.55
C TYR A 227 -1.03 9.70 -50.00
N LYS A 228 -0.15 10.64 -50.45
CA LYS A 228 -0.19 11.28 -51.78
C LYS A 228 -0.23 10.30 -52.95
N ASN A 229 0.40 9.13 -52.82
CA ASN A 229 0.42 8.12 -53.89
C ASN A 229 -0.67 7.05 -53.77
N LYS A 230 -1.57 7.17 -52.77
CA LYS A 230 -2.61 6.16 -52.50
C LYS A 230 -4.01 6.60 -52.88
N TYR A 231 -4.21 7.90 -53.01
CA TYR A 231 -5.55 8.47 -53.23
C TYR A 231 -5.47 9.62 -54.25
N ASP A 232 -6.59 9.83 -54.97
CA ASP A 232 -6.79 11.02 -55.78
C ASP A 232 -6.84 12.29 -54.92
N LYS A 233 -6.67 13.47 -55.54
CA LYS A 233 -6.52 14.77 -54.85
C LYS A 233 -7.71 15.08 -53.90
N ASN A 234 -8.93 14.79 -54.30
CA ASN A 234 -10.11 15.11 -53.47
C ASN A 234 -10.22 14.20 -52.28
N LYS A 235 -10.03 12.90 -52.47
CA LYS A 235 -10.03 11.91 -51.40
C LYS A 235 -8.83 12.09 -50.45
N LEU A 236 -7.68 12.46 -51.00
CA LEU A 236 -6.48 12.77 -50.18
C LEU A 236 -6.76 13.92 -49.22
N ASN A 237 -7.32 15.05 -49.67
CA ASN A 237 -7.62 16.18 -48.81
C ASN A 237 -8.60 15.78 -47.68
N TYR A 238 -9.65 15.05 -48.00
CA TYR A 238 -10.61 14.56 -46.99
C TYR A 238 -9.91 13.70 -45.91
N ILE A 239 -9.06 12.78 -46.36
CA ILE A 239 -8.30 11.90 -45.44
C ILE A 239 -7.31 12.70 -44.58
N LEU A 240 -6.60 13.68 -45.14
CA LEU A 240 -5.65 14.52 -44.42
C LEU A 240 -6.34 15.33 -43.32
N ILE A 241 -7.45 16.00 -43.65
CA ILE A 241 -8.26 16.76 -42.70
C ILE A 241 -8.74 15.83 -41.56
N GLY A 242 -9.33 14.68 -41.90
CA GLY A 242 -9.80 13.72 -40.88
C GLY A 242 -8.66 13.21 -39.98
N LYS A 243 -7.45 13.01 -40.52
CA LYS A 243 -6.28 12.58 -39.74
C LYS A 243 -5.70 13.67 -38.86
N LEU A 244 -5.70 14.93 -39.34
CA LEU A 244 -5.28 16.07 -38.54
C LEU A 244 -6.26 16.36 -37.42
N TYR A 245 -7.57 16.27 -37.70
CA TYR A 245 -8.61 16.35 -36.68
C TYR A 245 -8.45 15.27 -35.58
N GLN A 246 -8.16 14.01 -35.96
CA GLN A 246 -7.85 12.94 -35.01
C GLN A 246 -6.60 13.22 -34.16
N LYS A 247 -5.71 14.08 -34.62
CA LYS A 247 -4.53 14.55 -33.87
C LYS A 247 -4.82 15.78 -33.00
N GLY A 248 -6.06 16.29 -33.03
CA GLY A 248 -6.53 17.41 -32.21
C GLY A 248 -6.30 18.79 -32.83
N TYR A 249 -6.01 18.89 -34.13
CA TYR A 249 -6.00 20.17 -34.85
C TYR A 249 -7.41 20.50 -35.31
N GLU A 250 -7.80 21.77 -35.20
CA GLU A 250 -9.08 22.31 -35.67
C GLU A 250 -8.98 22.94 -37.04
#